data_8e87befed99ffed1c88239f560386e4e
#
_entry.id   8e87befed99ffed1c88239f560386e4e
#
_cell.length_a   1.000
_cell.length_b   1.000
_cell.length_c   1.000
_cell.angle_alpha   90.00
_cell.angle_beta   90.00
_cell.angle_gamma   90.00
#
_symmetry.space_group_name_H-M   'P 1'
#
loop_
_entity.id
_entity.type
_entity.pdbx_description
1 polymer ?
#
loop_
_entity_poly.entity_id
_entity_poly.type
_entity_poly.pdbx_seq_one_letter_code
_entity_poly.pdbx_strand_id
1 'polypeptide(L)'
;MTGDAAWPLAWHVCRTGYADLPASAVASSRRDILDTFGCMLGGSNAPGIDELFAVLVRWGGHEESRVLLRGTRLPAPQAALLNTSMGHALDFDDTLDSGGSIHPGVSVLGSVLAVCDSLGWVSGRDVLLAVALGLDISCRIALASTLDRGWHRTAAMGIFGATAAAGKLIGLTPEQMLAAFGIAYSHAAGNRQCILDGALTKRMQAGQAASAAVFSAVLAQTGFTGARNIFK
;
A
#
# COMPACT_ATOMS: atom_id res chain seq x y z
N MET A 1 23.21 -15.31 -11.90
CA MET A 1 22.35 -14.17 -11.49
C MET A 1 22.18 -14.29 -9.99
N THR A 2 22.86 -13.48 -9.26
CA THR A 2 22.92 -13.52 -7.80
C THR A 2 21.69 -12.85 -7.24
N GLY A 3 20.84 -13.59 -6.84
CA GLY A 3 19.79 -13.69 -5.88
C GLY A 3 19.37 -12.50 -5.04
N ASP A 4 19.10 -11.29 -5.62
CA ASP A 4 18.27 -10.33 -4.90
C ASP A 4 16.80 -10.79 -4.97
N ALA A 5 16.09 -10.76 -3.85
CA ALA A 5 14.71 -11.22 -3.75
C ALA A 5 13.71 -10.34 -4.53
N ALA A 6 14.06 -9.12 -4.88
CA ALA A 6 13.17 -8.21 -5.60
C ALA A 6 12.71 -8.79 -6.95
N TRP A 7 13.63 -9.46 -7.68
CA TRP A 7 13.32 -10.04 -8.97
C TRP A 7 12.28 -11.18 -8.90
N PRO A 8 12.49 -12.26 -8.12
CA PRO A 8 11.48 -13.30 -7.99
C PRO A 8 10.17 -12.81 -7.44
N LEU A 9 10.15 -11.79 -6.55
CA LEU A 9 8.91 -11.19 -6.05
C LEU A 9 8.17 -10.44 -7.17
N ALA A 10 8.86 -9.65 -8.00
CA ALA A 10 8.27 -8.96 -9.14
C ALA A 10 7.64 -9.97 -10.15
N TRP A 11 8.36 -11.04 -10.45
CA TRP A 11 7.86 -12.13 -11.30
C TRP A 11 6.64 -12.82 -10.71
N HIS A 12 6.68 -13.13 -9.42
CA HIS A 12 5.56 -13.72 -8.70
C HIS A 12 4.30 -12.86 -8.84
N VAL A 13 4.38 -11.57 -8.53
CA VAL A 13 3.24 -10.65 -8.64
C VAL A 13 2.66 -10.62 -10.06
N CYS A 14 3.53 -10.49 -11.07
CA CYS A 14 3.06 -10.34 -12.45
C CYS A 14 2.44 -11.62 -13.00
N ARG A 15 2.98 -12.80 -12.69
CA ARG A 15 2.55 -14.09 -13.24
C ARG A 15 1.37 -14.73 -12.55
N THR A 16 1.20 -14.48 -11.25
CA THR A 16 0.09 -15.07 -10.49
C THR A 16 -1.25 -14.52 -10.99
N GLY A 17 -2.15 -15.42 -11.38
CA GLY A 17 -3.53 -15.11 -11.74
C GLY A 17 -4.52 -15.42 -10.62
N TYR A 18 -5.77 -14.98 -10.77
CA TYR A 18 -6.80 -15.24 -9.75
C TYR A 18 -7.04 -16.74 -9.54
N ALA A 19 -6.94 -17.55 -10.59
CA ALA A 19 -7.11 -19.01 -10.52
C ALA A 19 -5.99 -19.72 -9.73
N ASP A 20 -4.84 -19.07 -9.56
CA ASP A 20 -3.71 -19.62 -8.81
C ASP A 20 -3.84 -19.39 -7.30
N LEU A 21 -4.79 -18.54 -6.88
CA LEU A 21 -5.00 -18.26 -5.46
C LEU A 21 -5.71 -19.44 -4.78
N PRO A 22 -5.16 -19.96 -3.67
CA PRO A 22 -5.90 -20.94 -2.87
C PRO A 22 -7.15 -20.29 -2.25
N ALA A 23 -8.20 -21.08 -2.05
CA ALA A 23 -9.47 -20.60 -1.50
C ALA A 23 -9.30 -19.90 -0.14
N SER A 24 -8.32 -20.32 0.66
CA SER A 24 -7.99 -19.68 1.94
C SER A 24 -7.45 -18.26 1.75
N ALA A 25 -6.60 -18.01 0.74
CA ALA A 25 -6.09 -16.67 0.45
C ALA A 25 -7.23 -15.74 -0.01
N VAL A 26 -8.13 -16.24 -0.88
CA VAL A 26 -9.32 -15.49 -1.30
C VAL A 26 -10.21 -15.11 -0.10
N ALA A 27 -10.47 -16.08 0.79
CA ALA A 27 -11.26 -15.84 1.99
C ALA A 27 -10.59 -14.86 2.96
N SER A 28 -9.27 -14.95 3.13
CA SER A 28 -8.49 -14.02 3.95
C SER A 28 -8.53 -12.60 3.38
N SER A 29 -8.28 -12.44 2.07
CA SER A 29 -8.32 -11.14 1.42
C SER A 29 -9.71 -10.48 1.51
N ARG A 30 -10.79 -11.25 1.45
CA ARG A 30 -12.15 -10.71 1.65
C ARG A 30 -12.35 -10.16 3.06
N ARG A 31 -11.85 -10.87 4.08
CA ARG A 31 -11.93 -10.42 5.47
C ARG A 31 -11.09 -9.16 5.67
N ASP A 32 -9.87 -9.17 5.14
CA ASP A 32 -8.96 -8.02 5.21
C ASP A 32 -9.57 -6.77 4.55
N ILE A 33 -10.15 -6.90 3.37
CA ILE A 33 -10.85 -5.79 2.70
C ILE A 33 -11.99 -5.25 3.58
N LEU A 34 -12.80 -6.12 4.15
CA LEU A 34 -13.93 -5.72 5.00
C LEU A 34 -13.44 -5.02 6.26
N ASP A 35 -12.45 -5.59 6.92
CA ASP A 35 -11.85 -5.07 8.15
C ASP A 35 -11.20 -3.70 7.92
N THR A 36 -10.28 -3.63 6.98
CA THR A 36 -9.56 -2.39 6.64
C THR A 36 -10.51 -1.28 6.16
N PHE A 37 -11.52 -1.63 5.35
CA PHE A 37 -12.53 -0.67 4.93
C PHE A 37 -13.35 -0.16 6.12
N GLY A 38 -13.72 -1.05 7.05
CA GLY A 38 -14.35 -0.68 8.32
C GLY A 38 -13.49 0.28 9.15
N CYS A 39 -12.19 0.00 9.24
CA CYS A 39 -11.23 0.88 9.91
C CYS A 39 -11.12 2.26 9.23
N MET A 40 -11.14 2.32 7.88
CA MET A 40 -11.17 3.60 7.15
C MET A 40 -12.42 4.42 7.49
N LEU A 41 -13.59 3.79 7.56
CA LEU A 41 -14.84 4.47 7.93
C LEU A 41 -14.79 4.93 9.39
N GLY A 42 -14.39 4.05 10.31
CA GLY A 42 -14.29 4.35 11.74
C GLY A 42 -13.28 5.45 12.06
N GLY A 43 -12.15 5.49 11.34
CA GLY A 43 -11.10 6.48 11.54
C GLY A 43 -11.30 7.80 10.79
N SER A 44 -12.39 7.95 10.03
CA SER A 44 -12.61 9.12 9.15
C SER A 44 -12.66 10.47 9.87
N ASN A 45 -13.02 10.50 11.15
CA ASN A 45 -13.09 11.69 12.01
C ASN A 45 -12.00 11.67 13.11
N ALA A 46 -11.00 10.82 13.00
CA ALA A 46 -9.92 10.76 13.97
C ALA A 46 -9.04 12.03 13.91
N PRO A 47 -8.42 12.42 15.05
CA PRO A 47 -7.56 13.60 15.09
C PRO A 47 -6.50 13.62 13.99
N GLY A 48 -6.30 14.75 13.30
CA GLY A 48 -5.35 14.96 12.22
C GLY A 48 -5.86 14.62 10.83
N ILE A 49 -7.01 13.96 10.70
CA ILE A 49 -7.59 13.61 9.38
C ILE A 49 -8.15 14.85 8.67
N ASP A 50 -8.84 15.74 9.40
CA ASP A 50 -9.38 16.96 8.81
C ASP A 50 -8.27 17.93 8.39
N GLU A 51 -7.22 18.05 9.17
CA GLU A 51 -6.05 18.86 8.85
C GLU A 51 -5.34 18.34 7.60
N LEU A 52 -5.14 17.01 7.51
CA LEU A 52 -4.56 16.39 6.32
C LEU A 52 -5.44 16.60 5.10
N PHE A 53 -6.75 16.38 5.24
CA PHE A 53 -7.73 16.61 4.17
C PHE A 53 -7.68 18.05 3.65
N ALA A 54 -7.69 19.04 4.55
CA ALA A 54 -7.65 20.46 4.19
C ALA A 54 -6.38 20.82 3.37
N VAL A 55 -5.23 20.27 3.73
CA VAL A 55 -3.97 20.48 2.99
C VAL A 55 -4.07 19.88 1.59
N LEU A 56 -4.57 18.65 1.46
CA LEU A 56 -4.64 17.94 0.18
C LEU A 56 -5.65 18.62 -0.78
N VAL A 57 -6.81 19.04 -0.27
CA VAL A 57 -7.81 19.79 -1.06
C VAL A 57 -7.25 21.14 -1.53
N ARG A 58 -6.53 21.84 -0.67
CA ARG A 58 -5.87 23.12 -1.04
C ARG A 58 -4.86 22.96 -2.17
N TRP A 59 -4.12 21.85 -2.18
CA TRP A 59 -3.19 21.56 -3.28
C TRP A 59 -3.94 21.16 -4.56
N GLY A 60 -5.07 20.48 -4.41
CA GLY A 60 -5.92 20.07 -5.54
C GLY A 60 -5.23 19.10 -6.48
N GLY A 61 -5.63 19.15 -7.73
CA GLY A 61 -5.10 18.34 -8.82
C GLY A 61 -6.23 17.65 -9.61
N HIS A 62 -5.88 16.66 -10.42
CA HIS A 62 -6.85 15.92 -11.21
C HIS A 62 -7.74 15.06 -10.32
N GLU A 63 -9.05 15.10 -10.52
CA GLU A 63 -10.05 14.40 -9.71
C GLU A 63 -10.16 12.91 -10.10
N GLU A 64 -9.15 12.12 -9.79
CA GLU A 64 -9.05 10.70 -10.19
C GLU A 64 -9.76 9.75 -9.23
N SER A 65 -9.54 9.91 -7.92
CA SER A 65 -9.89 8.89 -6.93
C SER A 65 -10.67 9.46 -5.77
N ARG A 66 -11.67 8.72 -5.29
CA ARG A 66 -12.56 9.12 -4.20
C ARG A 66 -11.83 9.16 -2.87
N VAL A 67 -12.12 10.20 -2.12
CA VAL A 67 -11.87 10.27 -0.68
C VAL A 67 -13.12 9.77 0.03
N LEU A 68 -12.98 8.69 0.79
CA LEU A 68 -14.10 8.07 1.48
C LEU A 68 -14.78 9.06 2.44
N LEU A 69 -16.11 9.07 2.44
CA LEU A 69 -16.97 9.91 3.29
C LEU A 69 -16.81 11.43 3.13
N ARG A 70 -16.01 11.91 2.17
CA ARG A 70 -15.75 13.36 2.00
C ARG A 70 -16.44 13.97 0.77
N GLY A 71 -17.11 13.16 -0.04
CA GLY A 71 -17.80 13.66 -1.26
C GLY A 71 -16.89 14.33 -2.28
N THR A 72 -15.58 14.06 -2.21
CA THR A 72 -14.55 14.68 -3.05
C THR A 72 -13.67 13.64 -3.72
N ARG A 73 -13.02 14.05 -4.81
CA ARG A 73 -12.00 13.27 -5.51
C ARG A 73 -10.68 14.05 -5.50
N LEU A 74 -9.58 13.33 -5.44
CA LEU A 74 -8.22 13.87 -5.46
C LEU A 74 -7.38 13.05 -6.45
N PRO A 75 -6.17 13.51 -6.83
CA PRO A 75 -5.20 12.65 -7.49
C PRO A 75 -5.02 11.34 -6.75
N ALA A 76 -4.86 10.23 -7.48
CA ALA A 76 -4.83 8.89 -6.89
C ALA A 76 -3.82 8.73 -5.73
N PRO A 77 -2.58 9.26 -5.81
CA PRO A 77 -1.66 9.20 -4.67
C PRO A 77 -2.16 9.95 -3.43
N GLN A 78 -2.86 11.07 -3.60
CA GLN A 78 -3.39 11.86 -2.48
C GLN A 78 -4.61 11.18 -1.84
N ALA A 79 -5.49 10.59 -2.65
CA ALA A 79 -6.61 9.80 -2.15
C ALA A 79 -6.11 8.56 -1.39
N ALA A 80 -5.08 7.87 -1.91
CA ALA A 80 -4.42 6.76 -1.21
C ALA A 80 -3.85 7.21 0.14
N LEU A 81 -3.14 8.35 0.18
CA LEU A 81 -2.61 8.92 1.41
C LEU A 81 -3.71 9.07 2.47
N LEU A 82 -4.80 9.74 2.12
CA LEU A 82 -5.83 10.10 3.09
C LEU A 82 -6.64 8.89 3.54
N ASN A 83 -7.12 8.06 2.59
CA ASN A 83 -7.91 6.88 2.91
C ASN A 83 -7.12 5.89 3.80
N THR A 84 -5.83 5.68 3.50
CA THR A 84 -4.96 4.86 4.34
C THR A 84 -4.72 5.48 5.72
N SER A 85 -4.54 6.81 5.79
CA SER A 85 -4.38 7.51 7.07
C SER A 85 -5.62 7.37 7.96
N MET A 86 -6.82 7.38 7.36
CA MET A 86 -8.06 7.07 8.06
C MET A 86 -8.06 5.63 8.57
N GLY A 87 -7.67 4.66 7.72
CA GLY A 87 -7.64 3.24 8.08
C GLY A 87 -6.71 2.93 9.25
N HIS A 88 -5.55 3.60 9.31
CA HIS A 88 -4.55 3.40 10.36
C HIS A 88 -4.74 4.32 11.57
N ALA A 89 -5.79 5.15 11.58
CA ALA A 89 -5.97 6.19 12.60
C ALA A 89 -6.27 5.65 14.00
N LEU A 90 -6.99 4.53 14.09
CA LEU A 90 -7.42 3.92 15.33
C LEU A 90 -6.53 2.77 15.79
N ASP A 91 -5.57 2.35 14.98
CA ASP A 91 -4.69 1.20 15.25
C ASP A 91 -5.50 -0.12 15.47
N PHE A 92 -6.58 -0.27 14.74
CA PHE A 92 -7.54 -1.38 14.78
C PHE A 92 -7.47 -2.25 13.53
N ASP A 93 -6.70 -1.80 12.53
CA ASP A 93 -6.46 -2.50 11.28
C ASP A 93 -5.69 -3.81 11.48
N ASP A 94 -5.77 -4.69 10.49
CA ASP A 94 -5.20 -6.04 10.47
C ASP A 94 -3.75 -6.13 10.96
N THR A 95 -3.35 -7.26 11.53
CA THR A 95 -1.98 -7.46 12.04
C THR A 95 -1.37 -8.76 11.54
N LEU A 96 -0.05 -8.75 11.35
CA LEU A 96 0.76 -9.95 11.16
C LEU A 96 1.40 -10.37 12.48
N ASP A 97 0.78 -11.33 13.18
CA ASP A 97 1.17 -11.72 14.53
C ASP A 97 2.37 -12.67 14.58
N SER A 98 2.68 -13.35 13.48
CA SER A 98 3.72 -14.39 13.41
C SER A 98 5.16 -13.86 13.28
N GLY A 99 5.44 -12.66 13.79
CA GLY A 99 6.80 -12.08 13.87
C GLY A 99 7.06 -10.85 12.99
N GLY A 100 6.15 -10.50 12.07
CA GLY A 100 6.35 -9.35 11.17
C GLY A 100 6.13 -7.99 11.81
N SER A 101 5.28 -7.90 12.83
CA SER A 101 4.90 -6.65 13.52
C SER A 101 4.51 -5.52 12.57
N ILE A 102 3.61 -5.80 11.62
CA ILE A 102 3.08 -4.85 10.65
C ILE A 102 1.56 -4.96 10.56
N HIS A 103 0.94 -3.91 10.02
CA HIS A 103 -0.44 -3.89 9.54
C HIS A 103 -0.40 -3.95 8.01
N PRO A 104 -0.46 -5.16 7.41
CA PRO A 104 -0.17 -5.31 5.99
C PRO A 104 -1.25 -4.75 5.07
N GLY A 105 -2.53 -4.80 5.48
CA GLY A 105 -3.68 -4.48 4.63
C GLY A 105 -3.89 -3.00 4.38
N VAL A 106 -3.61 -2.15 5.36
CA VAL A 106 -4.02 -0.74 5.32
C VAL A 106 -3.42 0.04 4.14
N SER A 107 -2.11 -0.10 3.89
CA SER A 107 -1.46 0.55 2.74
C SER A 107 -1.83 -0.12 1.42
N VAL A 108 -2.04 -1.43 1.44
CA VAL A 108 -2.47 -2.22 0.27
C VAL A 108 -3.85 -1.78 -0.18
N LEU A 109 -4.85 -1.81 0.71
CA LEU A 109 -6.22 -1.47 0.34
C LEU A 109 -6.35 0.00 -0.07
N GLY A 110 -5.68 0.93 0.63
CA GLY A 110 -5.71 2.34 0.27
C GLY A 110 -5.17 2.61 -1.13
N SER A 111 -4.07 1.94 -1.53
CA SER A 111 -3.54 2.04 -2.88
C SER A 111 -4.44 1.36 -3.92
N VAL A 112 -5.01 0.20 -3.60
CA VAL A 112 -5.94 -0.54 -4.48
C VAL A 112 -7.18 0.30 -4.78
N LEU A 113 -7.83 0.87 -3.77
CA LEU A 113 -9.02 1.71 -3.96
C LEU A 113 -8.72 2.92 -4.84
N ALA A 114 -7.58 3.59 -4.61
CA ALA A 114 -7.19 4.74 -5.39
C ALA A 114 -6.91 4.40 -6.86
N VAL A 115 -6.20 3.30 -7.11
CA VAL A 115 -5.90 2.86 -8.48
C VAL A 115 -7.16 2.36 -9.19
N CYS A 116 -8.04 1.61 -8.51
CA CYS A 116 -9.31 1.16 -9.10
C CYS A 116 -10.17 2.35 -9.58
N ASP A 117 -10.25 3.41 -8.78
CA ASP A 117 -11.00 4.60 -9.14
C ASP A 117 -10.38 5.34 -10.34
N SER A 118 -9.05 5.43 -10.41
CA SER A 118 -8.34 6.06 -11.52
C SER A 118 -8.46 5.28 -12.84
N LEU A 119 -8.58 3.95 -12.76
CA LEU A 119 -8.79 3.09 -13.92
C LEU A 119 -10.27 3.08 -14.41
N GLY A 120 -11.19 3.54 -13.58
CA GLY A 120 -12.63 3.63 -13.88
C GLY A 120 -13.38 2.32 -13.68
N TRP A 121 -12.93 1.19 -14.24
CA TRP A 121 -13.56 -0.12 -14.06
C TRP A 121 -12.53 -1.21 -13.78
N VAL A 122 -12.71 -1.92 -12.68
CA VAL A 122 -11.89 -3.07 -12.27
C VAL A 122 -12.82 -4.16 -11.74
N SER A 123 -12.59 -5.41 -12.14
CA SER A 123 -13.41 -6.51 -11.64
C SER A 123 -13.11 -6.83 -10.17
N GLY A 124 -14.11 -7.32 -9.44
CA GLY A 124 -13.90 -7.75 -8.05
C GLY A 124 -12.88 -8.89 -7.91
N ARG A 125 -12.65 -9.70 -8.97
CA ARG A 125 -11.58 -10.71 -9.00
C ARG A 125 -10.20 -10.07 -9.07
N ASP A 126 -10.05 -9.02 -9.87
CA ASP A 126 -8.78 -8.30 -9.99
C ASP A 126 -8.45 -7.55 -8.68
N VAL A 127 -9.47 -6.97 -8.04
CA VAL A 127 -9.30 -6.36 -6.70
C VAL A 127 -8.82 -7.41 -5.68
N LEU A 128 -9.48 -8.56 -5.60
CA LEU A 128 -9.09 -9.64 -4.68
C LEU A 128 -7.67 -10.16 -4.97
N LEU A 129 -7.33 -10.32 -6.24
CA LEU A 129 -5.98 -10.74 -6.65
C LEU A 129 -4.93 -9.72 -6.23
N ALA A 130 -5.18 -8.44 -6.50
CA ALA A 130 -4.25 -7.37 -6.14
C ALA A 130 -4.05 -7.26 -4.63
N VAL A 131 -5.13 -7.33 -3.83
CA VAL A 131 -5.03 -7.33 -2.37
C VAL A 131 -4.27 -8.57 -1.89
N ALA A 132 -4.60 -9.77 -2.36
CA ALA A 132 -3.91 -11.00 -1.95
C ALA A 132 -2.40 -10.92 -2.22
N LEU A 133 -2.00 -10.46 -3.39
CA LEU A 133 -0.59 -10.29 -3.75
C LEU A 133 0.09 -9.19 -2.93
N GLY A 134 -0.60 -8.08 -2.69
CA GLY A 134 -0.08 -7.00 -1.85
C GLY A 134 0.19 -7.46 -0.42
N LEU A 135 -0.77 -8.18 0.18
CA LEU A 135 -0.62 -8.78 1.51
C LEU A 135 0.55 -9.77 1.55
N ASP A 136 0.62 -10.68 0.56
CA ASP A 136 1.69 -11.67 0.47
C ASP A 136 3.08 -11.00 0.42
N ILE A 137 3.25 -9.98 -0.43
CA ILE A 137 4.53 -9.25 -0.54
C ILE A 137 4.87 -8.51 0.75
N SER A 138 3.91 -7.79 1.36
CA SER A 138 4.13 -7.10 2.64
C SER A 138 4.58 -8.07 3.73
N CYS A 139 3.86 -9.19 3.88
CA CYS A 139 4.15 -10.19 4.90
C CYS A 139 5.50 -10.88 4.68
N ARG A 140 5.84 -11.28 3.45
CA ARG A 140 7.14 -11.90 3.13
C ARG A 140 8.30 -10.98 3.48
N ILE A 141 8.23 -9.70 3.08
CA ILE A 141 9.28 -8.73 3.36
C ILE A 141 9.39 -8.48 4.88
N ALA A 142 8.25 -8.34 5.56
CA ALA A 142 8.25 -8.13 7.01
C ALA A 142 8.84 -9.31 7.80
N LEU A 143 8.51 -10.55 7.40
CA LEU A 143 9.05 -11.75 8.04
C LEU A 143 10.54 -11.95 7.76
N ALA A 144 11.00 -11.57 6.56
CA ALA A 144 12.41 -11.69 6.18
C ALA A 144 13.28 -10.55 6.74
N SER A 145 12.66 -9.43 7.13
CA SER A 145 13.39 -8.23 7.56
C SER A 145 13.90 -8.35 8.99
N THR A 146 15.19 -8.06 9.19
CA THR A 146 15.83 -7.91 10.50
C THR A 146 15.76 -6.49 11.04
N LEU A 147 15.17 -5.54 10.32
CA LEU A 147 14.99 -4.16 10.76
C LEU A 147 14.03 -4.13 11.96
N ASP A 148 14.57 -3.92 13.15
CA ASP A 148 13.78 -4.00 14.39
C ASP A 148 13.67 -2.65 15.11
N ARG A 149 14.70 -1.83 15.12
CA ARG A 149 14.74 -0.62 15.96
C ARG A 149 14.66 0.66 15.15
N GLY A 150 13.80 1.59 15.63
CA GLY A 150 13.73 2.94 15.09
C GLY A 150 12.82 3.11 13.88
N TRP A 151 12.27 2.02 13.32
CA TRP A 151 11.40 2.05 12.14
C TRP A 151 9.93 1.76 12.47
N HIS A 152 9.02 2.46 11.83
CA HIS A 152 7.61 2.11 11.77
C HIS A 152 7.44 1.11 10.62
N ARG A 153 7.47 -0.17 10.97
CA ARG A 153 7.55 -1.28 10.01
C ARG A 153 6.35 -1.32 9.04
N THR A 154 5.15 -0.97 9.52
CA THR A 154 3.95 -0.87 8.67
C THR A 154 4.18 0.04 7.45
N ALA A 155 4.77 1.21 7.65
CA ALA A 155 5.08 2.12 6.55
C ALA A 155 6.28 1.63 5.72
N ALA A 156 7.38 1.25 6.38
CA ALA A 156 8.62 0.88 5.71
C ALA A 156 8.51 -0.39 4.85
N MET A 157 7.66 -1.36 5.26
CA MET A 157 7.47 -2.63 4.54
C MET A 157 6.17 -2.64 3.72
N GLY A 158 5.11 -2.01 4.22
CA GLY A 158 3.81 -1.96 3.55
C GLY A 158 3.86 -1.27 2.18
N ILE A 159 4.80 -0.36 1.97
CA ILE A 159 4.99 0.30 0.67
C ILE A 159 5.22 -0.71 -0.46
N PHE A 160 5.95 -1.80 -0.22
CA PHE A 160 6.23 -2.82 -1.25
C PHE A 160 4.97 -3.61 -1.61
N GLY A 161 4.17 -4.02 -0.63
CA GLY A 161 2.91 -4.69 -0.88
C GLY A 161 1.90 -3.78 -1.59
N ALA A 162 1.80 -2.53 -1.17
CA ALA A 162 0.99 -1.53 -1.83
C ALA A 162 1.44 -1.29 -3.30
N THR A 163 2.76 -1.26 -3.55
CA THR A 163 3.33 -1.14 -4.91
C THR A 163 3.02 -2.38 -5.75
N ALA A 164 3.12 -3.58 -5.17
CA ALA A 164 2.76 -4.82 -5.83
C ALA A 164 1.28 -4.83 -6.26
N ALA A 165 0.39 -4.45 -5.36
CA ALA A 165 -1.05 -4.38 -5.62
C ALA A 165 -1.40 -3.34 -6.71
N ALA A 166 -0.87 -2.12 -6.58
CA ALA A 166 -1.05 -1.06 -7.57
C ALA A 166 -0.51 -1.47 -8.95
N GLY A 167 0.72 -1.99 -9.00
CA GLY A 167 1.36 -2.43 -10.23
C GLY A 167 0.66 -3.61 -10.89
N LYS A 168 0.06 -4.52 -10.08
CA LYS A 168 -0.78 -5.62 -10.60
C LYS A 168 -2.01 -5.09 -11.32
N LEU A 169 -2.71 -4.13 -10.72
CA LEU A 169 -3.93 -3.53 -11.29
C LEU A 169 -3.65 -2.77 -12.60
N ILE A 170 -2.54 -2.03 -12.67
CA ILE A 170 -2.19 -1.27 -13.89
C ILE A 170 -1.46 -2.12 -14.93
N GLY A 171 -1.24 -3.42 -14.66
CA GLY A 171 -0.69 -4.38 -15.63
C GLY A 171 0.80 -4.22 -15.91
N LEU A 172 1.63 -3.93 -14.90
CA LEU A 172 3.08 -3.82 -15.08
C LEU A 172 3.70 -5.14 -15.55
N THR A 173 4.67 -5.04 -16.47
CA THR A 173 5.56 -6.17 -16.79
C THR A 173 6.47 -6.49 -15.58
N PRO A 174 7.10 -7.69 -15.53
CA PRO A 174 8.03 -8.01 -14.45
C PRO A 174 9.19 -7.00 -14.32
N GLU A 175 9.70 -6.48 -15.43
CA GLU A 175 10.74 -5.46 -15.46
C GLU A 175 10.25 -4.13 -14.88
N GLN A 176 9.04 -3.72 -15.26
CA GLN A 176 8.40 -2.52 -14.71
C GLN A 176 8.07 -2.69 -13.21
N MET A 177 7.62 -3.88 -12.80
CA MET A 177 7.35 -4.18 -11.38
C MET A 177 8.64 -4.12 -10.55
N LEU A 178 9.75 -4.65 -11.08
CA LEU A 178 11.06 -4.53 -10.44
C LEU A 178 11.49 -3.07 -10.33
N ALA A 179 11.27 -2.27 -11.37
CA ALA A 179 11.55 -0.84 -11.34
C ALA A 179 10.65 -0.13 -10.31
N ALA A 180 9.36 -0.48 -10.24
CA ALA A 180 8.43 0.05 -9.25
C ALA A 180 8.88 -0.24 -7.81
N PHE A 181 9.33 -1.46 -7.52
CA PHE A 181 9.92 -1.79 -6.22
C PHE A 181 11.17 -0.96 -5.92
N GLY A 182 12.04 -0.75 -6.90
CA GLY A 182 13.23 0.08 -6.73
C GLY A 182 12.92 1.56 -6.50
N ILE A 183 11.87 2.09 -7.13
CA ILE A 183 11.36 3.45 -6.88
C ILE A 183 10.75 3.52 -5.48
N ALA A 184 9.89 2.56 -5.14
CA ALA A 184 9.27 2.45 -3.82
C ALA A 184 10.32 2.37 -2.70
N TYR A 185 11.42 1.65 -2.91
CA TYR A 185 12.53 1.57 -1.98
C TYR A 185 13.12 2.94 -1.64
N SER A 186 13.19 3.86 -2.60
CA SER A 186 13.64 5.24 -2.38
C SER A 186 12.68 6.06 -1.51
N HIS A 187 11.44 5.60 -1.37
CA HIS A 187 10.40 6.20 -0.53
C HIS A 187 10.14 5.40 0.75
N ALA A 188 10.76 4.23 0.92
CA ALA A 188 10.58 3.40 2.11
C ALA A 188 11.07 4.16 3.35
N ALA A 189 10.12 4.60 4.16
CA ALA A 189 10.36 5.50 5.27
C ALA A 189 9.38 5.20 6.42
N GLY A 190 9.51 5.95 7.49
CA GLY A 190 8.68 5.85 8.68
C GLY A 190 9.54 5.54 9.89
N ASN A 191 9.52 6.43 10.86
CA ASN A 191 10.27 6.26 12.10
C ASN A 191 9.34 5.94 13.26
N ARG A 192 9.88 5.26 14.26
CA ARG A 192 9.14 4.84 15.44
C ARG A 192 8.94 5.96 16.47
N GLN A 193 9.66 7.06 16.36
CA GLN A 193 9.59 8.16 17.31
C GLN A 193 8.17 8.71 17.42
N CYS A 194 7.43 8.77 16.33
CA CYS A 194 6.03 9.19 16.34
C CYS A 194 5.13 8.33 17.25
N ILE A 195 5.44 7.03 17.41
CA ILE A 195 4.71 6.12 18.29
C ILE A 195 5.04 6.44 19.74
N LEU A 196 6.32 6.68 20.05
CA LEU A 196 6.79 6.99 21.40
C LEU A 196 6.24 8.33 21.88
N ASP A 197 6.10 9.30 20.98
CA ASP A 197 5.61 10.64 21.29
C ASP A 197 4.07 10.75 21.22
N GLY A 198 3.37 9.70 20.79
CA GLY A 198 1.92 9.73 20.55
C GLY A 198 1.53 10.69 19.41
N ALA A 199 2.43 10.92 18.44
CA ALA A 199 2.22 11.90 17.39
C ALA A 199 1.28 11.38 16.29
N LEU A 200 0.47 12.28 15.72
CA LEU A 200 -0.48 11.99 14.64
C LEU A 200 0.22 11.48 13.36
N THR A 201 1.50 11.72 13.20
CA THR A 201 2.30 11.26 12.06
C THR A 201 2.36 9.73 11.94
N LYS A 202 2.07 8.96 13.01
CA LYS A 202 2.01 7.49 12.91
C LYS A 202 1.06 7.06 11.78
N ARG A 203 -0.19 7.54 11.80
CA ARG A 203 -1.21 7.19 10.80
C ARG A 203 -0.87 7.72 9.40
N MET A 204 -0.30 8.92 9.33
CA MET A 204 0.13 9.53 8.08
C MET A 204 1.26 8.73 7.41
N GLN A 205 2.17 8.10 8.18
CA GLN A 205 3.28 7.32 7.59
C GLN A 205 2.77 6.12 6.77
N ALA A 206 1.74 5.41 7.23
CA ALA A 206 1.10 4.35 6.45
C ALA A 206 0.43 4.92 5.18
N GLY A 207 -0.25 6.07 5.31
CA GLY A 207 -0.80 6.80 4.17
C GLY A 207 0.25 7.23 3.16
N GLN A 208 1.38 7.74 3.64
CA GLN A 208 2.50 8.12 2.78
C GLN A 208 3.07 6.92 2.03
N ALA A 209 3.13 5.75 2.65
CA ALA A 209 3.55 4.52 1.99
C ALA A 209 2.60 4.14 0.84
N ALA A 210 1.28 4.23 1.05
CA ALA A 210 0.28 3.98 0.00
C ALA A 210 0.38 4.99 -1.15
N SER A 211 0.54 6.27 -0.83
CA SER A 211 0.74 7.35 -1.81
C SER A 211 1.97 7.11 -2.67
N ALA A 212 3.10 6.85 -2.02
CA ALA A 212 4.36 6.59 -2.71
C ALA A 212 4.31 5.29 -3.53
N ALA A 213 3.55 4.29 -3.10
CA ALA A 213 3.34 3.05 -3.85
C ALA A 213 2.58 3.30 -5.17
N VAL A 214 1.49 4.06 -5.13
CA VAL A 214 0.74 4.44 -6.33
C VAL A 214 1.65 5.23 -7.28
N PHE A 215 2.36 6.24 -6.77
CA PHE A 215 3.33 7.01 -7.55
C PHE A 215 4.40 6.11 -8.19
N SER A 216 4.99 5.20 -7.42
CA SER A 216 6.06 4.31 -7.90
C SER A 216 5.58 3.39 -9.02
N ALA A 217 4.37 2.83 -8.90
CA ALA A 217 3.79 1.97 -9.91
C ALA A 217 3.50 2.73 -11.22
N VAL A 218 2.87 3.90 -11.11
CA VAL A 218 2.55 4.74 -12.27
C VAL A 218 3.84 5.25 -12.95
N LEU A 219 4.83 5.67 -12.18
CA LEU A 219 6.10 6.14 -12.73
C LEU A 219 6.86 5.02 -13.45
N ALA A 220 6.89 3.81 -12.88
CA ALA A 220 7.51 2.65 -13.53
C ALA A 220 6.82 2.26 -14.84
N GLN A 221 5.49 2.44 -14.94
CA GLN A 221 4.74 2.20 -16.17
C GLN A 221 5.23 3.06 -17.33
N THR A 222 5.72 4.28 -17.06
CA THR A 222 6.29 5.17 -18.09
C THR A 222 7.69 4.76 -18.57
N GLY A 223 8.29 3.74 -17.97
CA GLY A 223 9.66 3.31 -18.27
C GLY A 223 10.74 3.91 -17.37
N PHE A 224 10.34 4.66 -16.32
CA PHE A 224 11.31 5.15 -15.35
C PHE A 224 11.92 3.99 -14.56
N THR A 225 13.23 4.02 -14.38
CA THR A 225 13.99 2.91 -13.76
C THR A 225 14.17 3.11 -12.26
N GLY A 226 14.11 2.00 -11.51
CA GLY A 226 14.45 1.94 -10.08
C GLY A 226 15.67 1.08 -9.80
N ALA A 227 16.16 1.10 -8.58
CA ALA A 227 17.22 0.20 -8.12
C ALA A 227 16.77 -1.27 -8.23
N ARG A 228 17.67 -2.17 -8.64
CA ARG A 228 17.34 -3.58 -8.89
C ARG A 228 17.67 -4.52 -7.75
N ASN A 229 18.65 -4.15 -6.92
CA ASN A 229 19.16 -4.99 -5.82
C ASN A 229 18.88 -4.26 -4.50
N ILE A 230 17.65 -4.40 -4.02
CA ILE A 230 17.12 -3.61 -2.89
C ILE A 230 16.99 -4.40 -1.58
N PHE A 231 17.16 -5.74 -1.65
CA PHE A 231 17.03 -6.63 -0.49
C PHE A 231 18.30 -7.43 -0.20
N LYS A 232 19.46 -6.96 -0.63
CA LYS A 232 20.76 -7.55 -0.33
C LYS A 232 21.28 -7.10 1.02
#